data_fb426ac29bf83778e72162062ca640b4
#
_entry.id   fb426ac29bf83778e72162062ca640b4
#
_cell.length_a   1.000
_cell.length_b   1.000
_cell.length_c   1.000
_cell.angle_alpha   90.00
_cell.angle_beta   90.00
_cell.angle_gamma   90.00
#
_symmetry.space_group_name_H-M   'P 1'
#
loop_
_entity.id
_entity.type
_entity.pdbx_description
1 polymer ?
#
loop_
_entity_poly.entity_id
_entity_poly.type
_entity_poly.pdbx_seq_one_letter_code
_entity_poly.pdbx_strand_id
1 'polypeptide(L)'
;MKASTSLVEAYCGEKHAQGNGTKRYQRSTTKDRTAVTTAGDHQFSLGYVKDTAAADGENTHFRPIDNVVDFNGQKRYQQDIAARTVDLATTLSYRDAAAHADELERTPSKDTIRDRVTDCGRKLTEFVSSRIAGREAKTVIPDGTNCYSQDEDREYHDVRVTLAEDTEAATRSVLDVSVNSPWSEIADSLDAAEAITDDAEVVSDAENSLVNAFKTNTRDHQLDLSHVPRTLGYKLWDDGALSLEDRKEIISEVAGELFHLKNSVEKHRPEAEYSAIRERIDQTKDRIEKTAWQLEQLSSPKAASYLQGGLDSMVTFAEEATDGFEVPWTSNPVERAMGEVAKRCKRDWMQWSEEGLDTLLQLTLTKYANPDYYREFFDEFLQRSTQNKMRCSVSVTANGGEL
;
A
#
# COMPACT_ATOMS: atom_id res chain seq x y z
N MET A 1 9.82 11.25 38.01
CA MET A 1 9.51 12.36 38.94
C MET A 1 10.60 13.42 39.00
N LYS A 2 11.85 13.06 39.35
CA LYS A 2 12.93 14.06 39.54
C LYS A 2 13.23 14.94 38.32
N ALA A 3 13.22 14.39 37.08
CA ALA A 3 13.55 15.16 35.90
C ALA A 3 12.54 16.31 35.58
N SER A 4 11.23 16.05 35.69
CA SER A 4 10.21 17.09 35.47
C SER A 4 10.30 18.21 36.50
N THR A 5 10.57 17.87 37.75
CA THR A 5 10.75 18.85 38.83
C THR A 5 12.00 19.70 38.60
N SER A 6 13.14 19.07 38.25
CA SER A 6 14.40 19.77 37.96
C SER A 6 14.28 20.72 36.75
N LEU A 7 13.54 20.33 35.71
CA LEU A 7 13.29 21.22 34.57
C LEU A 7 12.44 22.43 34.94
N VAL A 8 11.38 22.23 35.73
CA VAL A 8 10.56 23.35 36.27
C VAL A 8 11.41 24.28 37.12
N GLU A 9 12.29 23.72 37.98
CA GLU A 9 13.18 24.51 38.81
C GLU A 9 14.22 25.29 37.99
N ALA A 10 14.76 24.68 36.90
CA ALA A 10 15.67 25.36 36.00
C ALA A 10 14.98 26.56 35.31
N TYR A 11 13.81 26.37 34.73
CA TYR A 11 13.06 27.46 34.12
C TYR A 11 12.70 28.57 35.13
N CYS A 12 12.22 28.20 36.28
CA CYS A 12 11.85 29.18 37.33
C CYS A 12 13.05 29.81 38.05
N GLY A 13 14.22 29.18 37.91
CA GLY A 13 15.50 29.67 38.48
C GLY A 13 16.19 30.71 37.59
N GLU A 14 15.92 30.72 36.28
CA GLU A 14 16.48 31.71 35.37
C GLU A 14 15.97 33.09 35.71
N LYS A 15 16.89 33.94 36.19
CA LYS A 15 16.62 35.36 36.38
C LYS A 15 16.66 36.05 35.02
N HIS A 16 15.61 36.76 34.67
CA HIS A 16 15.66 37.62 33.48
C HIS A 16 16.83 38.60 33.60
N ALA A 17 17.65 38.65 32.54
CA ALA A 17 18.69 39.63 32.37
C ALA A 17 18.18 41.07 32.15
N GLN A 18 16.87 41.30 32.17
CA GLN A 18 16.22 42.60 32.02
C GLN A 18 15.72 43.14 33.38
N GLY A 19 16.52 43.86 33.98
CA GLY A 19 16.50 45.08 34.85
C GLY A 19 15.49 45.22 35.99
N ASN A 20 14.40 44.52 36.15
CA ASN A 20 13.38 44.80 37.18
C ASN A 20 13.01 43.59 38.09
N GLY A 21 13.82 42.57 38.14
CA GLY A 21 13.73 41.53 39.18
C GLY A 21 12.52 40.60 39.10
N THR A 22 11.63 40.72 38.14
CA THR A 22 10.47 39.84 37.92
C THR A 22 10.89 38.63 37.15
N LYS A 23 10.57 37.44 37.68
CA LYS A 23 10.85 36.17 37.02
C LYS A 23 9.87 35.99 35.83
N ARG A 24 10.39 35.76 34.64
CA ARG A 24 9.56 35.48 33.47
C ARG A 24 8.74 34.20 33.66
N TYR A 25 9.34 33.18 34.22
CA TYR A 25 8.70 31.91 34.40
C TYR A 25 8.35 31.65 35.85
N GLN A 26 7.10 31.28 36.08
CA GLN A 26 6.58 30.97 37.40
C GLN A 26 6.06 29.53 37.45
N ARG A 27 6.35 28.81 38.53
CA ARG A 27 5.76 27.50 38.76
C ARG A 27 4.23 27.65 38.84
N SER A 28 3.54 26.87 38.02
CA SER A 28 2.06 26.91 38.00
C SER A 28 1.52 25.69 38.76
N THR A 29 1.06 24.66 38.09
CA THR A 29 0.41 23.51 38.68
C THR A 29 1.20 22.24 38.36
N THR A 30 0.86 21.16 39.03
CA THR A 30 1.35 19.82 38.72
C THR A 30 0.13 18.97 38.39
N LYS A 31 0.20 18.21 37.29
CA LYS A 31 -0.84 17.28 36.89
C LYS A 31 -0.26 15.88 36.69
N ASP A 32 -0.97 14.89 37.17
CA ASP A 32 -0.62 13.51 36.95
C ASP A 32 -1.06 13.07 35.54
N ARG A 33 -0.22 12.27 34.92
CA ARG A 33 -0.43 11.70 33.60
C ARG A 33 0.02 10.24 33.60
N THR A 34 -0.78 9.41 32.95
CA THR A 34 -0.40 8.04 32.59
C THR A 34 -0.04 7.98 31.11
N ALA A 35 1.15 7.50 30.79
CA ALA A 35 1.54 7.10 29.45
C ALA A 35 1.62 5.57 29.37
N VAL A 36 0.97 4.99 28.38
CA VAL A 36 0.97 3.55 28.12
C VAL A 36 1.91 3.26 26.97
N THR A 37 2.91 2.43 27.19
CA THR A 37 3.90 2.00 26.22
C THR A 37 3.93 0.48 26.13
N THR A 38 4.66 -0.07 25.18
CA THR A 38 4.91 -1.53 25.10
C THR A 38 5.67 -2.08 26.32
N ALA A 39 6.32 -1.20 27.10
CA ALA A 39 6.99 -1.54 28.35
C ALA A 39 6.09 -1.40 29.60
N GLY A 40 4.79 -1.12 29.41
CA GLY A 40 3.80 -0.99 30.48
C GLY A 40 3.29 0.43 30.73
N ASP A 41 2.57 0.59 31.84
CA ASP A 41 1.99 1.86 32.29
C ASP A 41 3.02 2.67 33.07
N HIS A 42 3.21 3.92 32.63
CA HIS A 42 4.10 4.85 33.33
C HIS A 42 3.29 6.03 33.87
N GLN A 43 3.36 6.28 35.15
CA GLN A 43 2.74 7.43 35.80
C GLN A 43 3.76 8.54 35.98
N PHE A 44 3.42 9.74 35.54
CA PHE A 44 4.25 10.92 35.65
C PHE A 44 3.49 12.04 36.34
N SER A 45 4.16 12.72 37.24
CA SER A 45 3.69 13.98 37.82
C SER A 45 4.39 15.11 37.07
N LEU A 46 3.67 15.79 36.17
CA LEU A 46 4.22 16.79 35.25
C LEU A 46 3.99 18.18 35.77
N GLY A 47 5.07 18.93 35.96
CA GLY A 47 5.00 20.33 36.39
C GLY A 47 4.76 21.27 35.20
N TYR A 48 3.91 22.26 35.42
CA TYR A 48 3.62 23.33 34.47
C TYR A 48 4.30 24.61 34.90
N VAL A 49 4.74 25.38 33.92
CA VAL A 49 5.32 26.69 34.06
C VAL A 49 4.40 27.70 33.37
N LYS A 50 4.19 28.86 34.02
CA LYS A 50 3.52 30.00 33.43
C LYS A 50 4.56 31.00 32.92
N ASP A 51 4.46 31.37 31.63
CA ASP A 51 5.22 32.50 31.07
C ASP A 51 4.44 33.78 31.37
N THR A 52 4.99 34.64 32.21
CA THR A 52 4.37 35.92 32.61
C THR A 52 4.60 37.04 31.58
N ALA A 53 5.44 36.79 30.58
CA ALA A 53 5.74 37.74 29.51
C ALA A 53 5.06 37.34 28.18
N ALA A 54 4.24 36.28 28.15
CA ALA A 54 3.51 35.87 26.97
C ALA A 54 2.48 36.97 26.59
N ALA A 55 2.33 37.22 25.29
CA ALA A 55 1.39 38.20 24.76
C ALA A 55 -0.07 37.76 24.99
N ASP A 56 -1.00 38.74 25.00
CA ASP A 56 -2.43 38.43 25.08
C ASP A 56 -2.87 37.57 23.92
N GLY A 57 -3.47 36.40 24.23
CA GLY A 57 -3.89 35.40 23.25
C GLY A 57 -2.92 34.25 23.04
N GLU A 58 -1.69 34.31 23.56
CA GLU A 58 -0.76 33.19 23.56
C GLU A 58 -1.00 32.23 24.73
N ASN A 59 -0.58 30.96 24.54
CA ASN A 59 -0.69 29.95 25.59
C ASN A 59 0.32 30.24 26.70
N THR A 60 -0.13 30.83 27.79
CA THR A 60 0.73 31.23 28.91
C THR A 60 1.28 30.10 29.76
N HIS A 61 0.78 28.87 29.56
CA HIS A 61 1.18 27.69 30.34
C HIS A 61 1.74 26.62 29.46
N PHE A 62 2.91 26.09 29.77
CA PHE A 62 3.55 24.99 29.07
C PHE A 62 4.21 24.01 30.05
N ARG A 63 4.58 22.84 29.56
CA ARG A 63 5.30 21.82 30.31
C ARG A 63 6.74 21.78 29.82
N PRO A 64 7.74 22.15 30.62
CA PRO A 64 9.15 22.12 30.18
C PRO A 64 9.62 20.75 29.72
N ILE A 65 9.02 19.69 30.24
CA ILE A 65 9.36 18.29 29.88
C ILE A 65 9.00 17.99 28.39
N ASP A 66 8.03 18.68 27.79
CA ASP A 66 7.65 18.46 26.40
C ASP A 66 8.76 18.87 25.40
N ASN A 67 9.72 19.69 25.83
CA ASN A 67 10.90 20.03 25.04
C ASN A 67 11.96 18.91 25.03
N VAL A 68 11.79 17.91 25.89
CA VAL A 68 12.76 16.84 26.11
C VAL A 68 12.19 15.47 25.80
N VAL A 69 10.89 15.29 26.03
CA VAL A 69 10.19 14.02 25.81
C VAL A 69 8.92 14.29 25.03
N ASP A 70 8.79 13.68 23.86
CA ASP A 70 7.56 13.67 23.10
C ASP A 70 6.62 12.59 23.67
N PHE A 71 5.54 13.05 24.31
CA PHE A 71 4.51 12.16 24.86
C PHE A 71 3.36 11.91 23.88
N ASN A 72 3.57 12.02 22.57
CA ASN A 72 2.49 11.95 21.60
C ASN A 72 1.33 12.90 21.95
N GLY A 73 1.63 14.15 22.20
CA GLY A 73 0.67 15.16 22.64
C GLY A 73 0.07 14.81 24.02
N GLN A 74 -1.26 14.78 24.10
CA GLN A 74 -2.00 14.40 25.32
C GLN A 74 -2.55 12.96 25.28
N LYS A 75 -2.21 12.18 24.26
CA LYS A 75 -2.74 10.84 24.08
C LYS A 75 -2.15 9.89 25.15
N ARG A 76 -3.00 9.04 25.70
CA ARG A 76 -2.62 8.08 26.73
C ARG A 76 -1.68 7.01 26.16
N TYR A 77 -2.04 6.43 25.01
CA TYR A 77 -1.25 5.42 24.34
C TYR A 77 -0.15 6.07 23.50
N GLN A 78 1.06 5.64 23.73
CA GLN A 78 2.23 6.17 23.04
C GLN A 78 2.41 5.57 21.65
N GLN A 79 3.34 6.09 20.87
CA GLN A 79 3.49 5.73 19.47
C GLN A 79 3.92 4.29 19.22
N ASP A 80 4.68 3.69 20.13
CA ASP A 80 5.08 2.30 20.08
C ASP A 80 3.88 1.34 20.19
N ILE A 81 2.92 1.62 21.08
CA ILE A 81 1.64 0.91 21.15
C ILE A 81 0.82 1.14 19.87
N ALA A 82 0.78 2.40 19.37
CA ALA A 82 0.08 2.71 18.15
C ALA A 82 0.65 1.93 16.96
N ALA A 83 1.98 1.94 16.77
CA ALA A 83 2.65 1.18 15.72
C ALA A 83 2.36 -0.33 15.81
N ARG A 84 2.49 -0.90 17.01
CA ARG A 84 2.22 -2.33 17.23
C ARG A 84 0.78 -2.71 16.92
N THR A 85 -0.19 -1.92 17.36
CA THR A 85 -1.61 -2.22 17.13
C THR A 85 -2.03 -1.97 15.68
N VAL A 86 -1.45 -0.99 15.01
CA VAL A 86 -1.63 -0.76 13.57
C VAL A 86 -1.05 -1.93 12.78
N ASP A 87 0.16 -2.37 13.11
CA ASP A 87 0.79 -3.52 12.46
C ASP A 87 -0.05 -4.80 12.59
N LEU A 88 -0.61 -5.07 13.76
CA LEU A 88 -1.55 -6.18 13.98
C LEU A 88 -2.83 -6.01 13.15
N ALA A 89 -3.35 -4.80 13.03
CA ALA A 89 -4.59 -4.51 12.32
C ALA A 89 -4.48 -4.70 10.80
N THR A 90 -3.28 -4.71 10.22
CA THR A 90 -3.08 -5.05 8.79
C THR A 90 -3.42 -6.51 8.48
N THR A 91 -3.38 -7.39 9.47
CA THR A 91 -3.62 -8.84 9.31
C THR A 91 -4.83 -9.35 10.07
N LEU A 92 -5.19 -8.70 11.19
CA LEU A 92 -6.27 -9.09 12.10
C LEU A 92 -7.44 -8.11 12.04
N SER A 93 -8.63 -8.54 12.46
CA SER A 93 -9.72 -7.59 12.71
C SER A 93 -9.32 -6.62 13.85
N TYR A 94 -9.92 -5.43 13.89
CA TYR A 94 -9.64 -4.47 14.99
C TYR A 94 -9.94 -5.06 16.36
N ARG A 95 -10.93 -5.97 16.47
CA ARG A 95 -11.25 -6.68 17.70
C ARG A 95 -10.16 -7.68 18.08
N ASP A 96 -9.70 -8.46 17.12
CA ASP A 96 -8.65 -9.45 17.35
C ASP A 96 -7.28 -8.76 17.58
N ALA A 97 -7.00 -7.67 16.88
CA ALA A 97 -5.83 -6.85 17.15
C ALA A 97 -5.85 -6.29 18.59
N ALA A 98 -7.02 -5.84 19.07
CA ALA A 98 -7.20 -5.46 20.46
C ALA A 98 -6.99 -6.64 21.41
N ALA A 99 -7.56 -7.81 21.14
CA ALA A 99 -7.39 -8.99 21.98
C ALA A 99 -5.95 -9.49 22.05
N HIS A 100 -5.23 -9.51 20.93
CA HIS A 100 -3.80 -9.90 20.89
C HIS A 100 -2.88 -8.90 21.56
N ALA A 101 -3.24 -7.61 21.53
CA ALA A 101 -2.49 -6.62 22.25
C ALA A 101 -2.74 -6.69 23.77
N ASP A 102 -3.78 -7.39 24.24
CA ASP A 102 -4.13 -7.56 25.65
C ASP A 102 -3.12 -8.46 26.42
N GLU A 103 -2.23 -9.15 25.70
CA GLU A 103 -1.01 -9.73 26.27
C GLU A 103 -0.03 -8.63 26.77
N LEU A 104 -0.21 -7.38 26.32
CA LEU A 104 0.40 -6.18 26.87
C LEU A 104 -0.58 -5.59 27.88
N GLU A 105 -0.22 -5.45 29.13
CA GLU A 105 -1.03 -5.09 30.31
C GLU A 105 -2.22 -4.11 30.15
N ARG A 106 -2.30 -3.33 29.08
CA ARG A 106 -3.46 -2.46 28.72
C ARG A 106 -3.52 -2.17 27.23
N THR A 107 -4.54 -2.67 26.61
CA THR A 107 -4.81 -2.53 25.17
C THR A 107 -5.70 -1.34 24.87
N PRO A 108 -5.45 -0.64 23.73
CA PRO A 108 -6.44 0.26 23.15
C PRO A 108 -7.71 -0.47 22.75
N SER A 109 -8.86 0.19 22.88
CA SER A 109 -10.12 -0.35 22.35
C SER A 109 -10.05 -0.48 20.82
N LYS A 110 -10.90 -1.35 20.25
CA LYS A 110 -11.03 -1.51 18.79
C LYS A 110 -11.23 -0.17 18.06
N ASP A 111 -12.01 0.75 18.67
CA ASP A 111 -12.25 2.07 18.07
C ASP A 111 -10.99 2.96 18.09
N THR A 112 -10.22 2.90 19.18
CA THR A 112 -8.91 3.58 19.25
C THR A 112 -7.93 3.01 18.22
N ILE A 113 -7.94 1.69 17.99
CA ILE A 113 -7.09 1.05 16.96
C ILE A 113 -7.53 1.50 15.57
N ARG A 114 -8.84 1.50 15.28
CA ARG A 114 -9.37 2.01 14.02
C ARG A 114 -8.91 3.44 13.74
N ASP A 115 -9.10 4.33 14.71
CA ASP A 115 -8.70 5.74 14.55
C ASP A 115 -7.19 5.89 14.33
N ARG A 116 -6.37 4.99 14.90
CA ARG A 116 -4.93 4.94 14.65
C ARG A 116 -4.58 4.42 13.27
N VAL A 117 -5.27 3.40 12.79
CA VAL A 117 -5.12 2.88 11.43
C VAL A 117 -5.42 3.99 10.42
N THR A 118 -6.52 4.73 10.62
CA THR A 118 -6.89 5.86 9.77
C THR A 118 -5.81 6.96 9.77
N ASP A 119 -5.32 7.38 10.95
CA ASP A 119 -4.27 8.41 11.07
C ASP A 119 -2.94 7.94 10.43
N CYS A 120 -2.54 6.70 10.69
CA CYS A 120 -1.30 6.14 10.12
C CYS A 120 -1.42 5.91 8.62
N GLY A 121 -2.57 5.41 8.12
CA GLY A 121 -2.79 5.18 6.70
C GLY A 121 -2.67 6.46 5.89
N ARG A 122 -3.32 7.55 6.31
CA ARG A 122 -3.19 8.85 5.64
C ARG A 122 -1.74 9.34 5.58
N LYS A 123 -0.99 9.23 6.68
CA LYS A 123 0.41 9.64 6.73
C LYS A 123 1.30 8.74 5.88
N LEU A 124 0.98 7.44 5.81
CA LEU A 124 1.70 6.51 4.95
C LEU A 124 1.45 6.83 3.48
N THR A 125 0.22 7.20 3.09
CA THR A 125 -0.09 7.66 1.73
C THR A 125 0.78 8.85 1.33
N GLU A 126 0.87 9.88 2.17
CA GLU A 126 1.74 11.04 1.93
C GLU A 126 3.22 10.64 1.82
N PHE A 127 3.68 9.73 2.69
CA PHE A 127 5.05 9.22 2.68
C PHE A 127 5.34 8.44 1.39
N VAL A 128 4.48 7.50 1.00
CA VAL A 128 4.63 6.70 -0.23
C VAL A 128 4.59 7.61 -1.46
N SER A 129 3.64 8.53 -1.55
CA SER A 129 3.54 9.48 -2.67
C SER A 129 4.84 10.27 -2.87
N SER A 130 5.51 10.66 -1.77
CA SER A 130 6.81 11.35 -1.85
C SER A 130 7.95 10.44 -2.33
N ARG A 131 7.81 9.12 -2.23
CA ARG A 131 8.82 8.13 -2.63
C ARG A 131 8.63 7.61 -4.05
N ILE A 132 7.40 7.65 -4.56
CA ILE A 132 7.10 7.23 -5.94
C ILE A 132 7.24 8.37 -6.95
N ALA A 133 7.20 9.61 -6.51
CA ALA A 133 7.40 10.78 -7.38
C ALA A 133 8.76 10.71 -8.08
N GLY A 134 8.76 10.82 -9.42
CA GLY A 134 9.96 10.71 -10.25
C GLY A 134 10.56 9.30 -10.32
N ARG A 135 9.77 8.25 -10.01
CA ARG A 135 10.26 6.86 -10.02
C ARG A 135 10.49 6.30 -11.42
N GLU A 136 9.74 6.79 -12.40
CA GLU A 136 9.88 6.38 -13.80
C GLU A 136 9.75 4.84 -13.97
N ALA A 137 8.65 4.26 -13.42
CA ALA A 137 8.39 2.84 -13.56
C ALA A 137 8.16 2.47 -15.03
N LYS A 138 8.85 1.42 -15.50
CA LYS A 138 8.75 0.92 -16.88
C LYS A 138 7.69 -0.16 -17.06
N THR A 139 7.27 -0.81 -15.99
CA THR A 139 6.19 -1.81 -16.04
C THR A 139 5.22 -1.53 -14.92
N VAL A 140 3.95 -1.42 -15.29
CA VAL A 140 2.84 -1.20 -14.36
C VAL A 140 1.79 -2.29 -14.50
N ILE A 141 1.27 -2.73 -13.36
CA ILE A 141 0.31 -3.82 -13.27
C ILE A 141 -0.89 -3.34 -12.46
N PRO A 142 -1.88 -2.70 -13.09
CA PRO A 142 -3.12 -2.31 -12.45
C PRO A 142 -4.13 -3.47 -12.42
N ASP A 143 -4.90 -3.56 -11.33
CA ASP A 143 -6.02 -4.50 -11.18
C ASP A 143 -7.04 -3.97 -10.19
N GLY A 144 -8.28 -4.43 -10.29
CA GLY A 144 -9.40 -4.00 -9.49
C GLY A 144 -10.16 -5.14 -8.81
N THR A 145 -10.79 -4.82 -7.68
CA THR A 145 -11.64 -5.76 -6.95
C THR A 145 -12.68 -5.00 -6.12
N ASN A 146 -13.66 -5.71 -5.53
CA ASN A 146 -14.73 -5.10 -4.76
C ASN A 146 -14.68 -5.54 -3.30
N CYS A 147 -15.02 -4.63 -2.38
CA CYS A 147 -15.25 -4.90 -0.97
C CYS A 147 -16.63 -4.40 -0.54
N TYR A 148 -17.29 -5.09 0.39
CA TYR A 148 -18.62 -4.69 0.87
C TYR A 148 -18.59 -3.32 1.56
N SER A 149 -19.53 -2.46 1.16
CA SER A 149 -19.74 -1.14 1.75
C SER A 149 -20.64 -1.21 3.00
N GLN A 150 -20.42 -0.29 3.93
CA GLN A 150 -21.36 -0.01 5.01
C GLN A 150 -22.34 1.11 4.67
N ASP A 151 -22.16 1.77 3.52
CA ASP A 151 -23.00 2.87 3.08
C ASP A 151 -24.31 2.34 2.51
N GLU A 152 -25.44 2.92 2.90
CA GLU A 152 -26.79 2.41 2.55
C GLU A 152 -27.10 2.51 1.03
N ASP A 153 -26.45 3.43 0.34
CA ASP A 153 -26.65 3.72 -1.08
C ASP A 153 -25.69 2.97 -2.01
N ARG A 154 -24.75 2.20 -1.44
CA ARG A 154 -23.70 1.48 -2.19
C ARG A 154 -23.45 0.10 -1.59
N GLU A 155 -23.61 -0.94 -2.40
CA GLU A 155 -23.36 -2.32 -1.95
C GLU A 155 -21.87 -2.65 -1.84
N TYR A 156 -21.05 -2.12 -2.76
CA TYR A 156 -19.62 -2.38 -2.84
C TYR A 156 -18.81 -1.09 -3.02
N HIS A 157 -17.61 -1.10 -2.50
CA HIS A 157 -16.54 -0.18 -2.85
C HIS A 157 -15.66 -0.83 -3.91
N ASP A 158 -15.34 -0.09 -4.98
CA ASP A 158 -14.33 -0.48 -5.95
C ASP A 158 -12.95 -0.24 -5.34
N VAL A 159 -12.14 -1.28 -5.24
CA VAL A 159 -10.74 -1.21 -4.80
C VAL A 159 -9.85 -1.35 -6.01
N ARG A 160 -8.96 -0.41 -6.23
CA ARG A 160 -8.02 -0.38 -7.34
C ARG A 160 -6.60 -0.30 -6.81
N VAL A 161 -5.72 -1.11 -7.40
CA VAL A 161 -4.31 -1.20 -7.01
C VAL A 161 -3.46 -1.14 -8.26
N THR A 162 -2.45 -0.30 -8.24
CA THR A 162 -1.44 -0.23 -9.30
C THR A 162 -0.08 -0.57 -8.69
N LEU A 163 0.54 -1.62 -9.21
CA LEU A 163 1.91 -1.99 -8.86
C LEU A 163 2.88 -1.57 -9.95
N ALA A 164 4.09 -1.20 -9.56
CA ALA A 164 5.25 -1.25 -10.44
C ALA A 164 6.00 -2.56 -10.21
N GLU A 165 6.49 -3.17 -11.28
CA GLU A 165 7.40 -4.31 -11.21
C GLU A 165 8.70 -3.97 -11.94
N ASP A 166 9.81 -4.20 -11.27
CA ASP A 166 11.13 -4.25 -11.87
C ASP A 166 11.56 -5.71 -11.90
N THR A 167 11.44 -6.33 -13.06
CA THR A 167 11.71 -7.75 -13.24
C THR A 167 13.20 -8.07 -13.11
N GLU A 168 14.09 -7.16 -13.51
CA GLU A 168 15.54 -7.33 -13.40
C GLU A 168 16.00 -7.29 -11.94
N ALA A 169 15.50 -6.35 -11.18
CA ALA A 169 15.79 -6.25 -9.75
C ALA A 169 14.93 -7.19 -8.89
N ALA A 170 13.95 -7.86 -9.48
CA ALA A 170 12.93 -8.67 -8.79
C ALA A 170 12.23 -7.90 -7.64
N THR A 171 12.02 -6.60 -7.84
CA THR A 171 11.38 -5.73 -6.85
C THR A 171 10.01 -5.27 -7.32
N ARG A 172 9.12 -5.10 -6.36
CA ARG A 172 7.77 -4.58 -6.58
C ARG A 172 7.49 -3.42 -5.66
N SER A 173 6.62 -2.55 -6.11
CA SER A 173 6.13 -1.46 -5.26
C SER A 173 4.70 -1.08 -5.59
N VAL A 174 3.98 -0.71 -4.57
CA VAL A 174 2.68 -0.06 -4.73
C VAL A 174 2.92 1.35 -5.27
N LEU A 175 2.32 1.67 -6.40
CA LEU A 175 2.25 3.03 -6.92
C LEU A 175 0.99 3.73 -6.45
N ASP A 176 -0.14 3.01 -6.48
CA ASP A 176 -1.42 3.54 -6.05
C ASP A 176 -2.28 2.45 -5.39
N VAL A 177 -3.04 2.87 -4.39
CA VAL A 177 -4.16 2.13 -3.80
C VAL A 177 -5.30 3.12 -3.66
N SER A 178 -6.40 2.90 -4.33
CA SER A 178 -7.53 3.82 -4.32
C SER A 178 -8.85 3.08 -4.11
N VAL A 179 -9.76 3.73 -3.41
CA VAL A 179 -11.13 3.25 -3.21
C VAL A 179 -12.08 4.19 -3.94
N ASN A 180 -12.89 3.65 -4.84
CA ASN A 180 -13.88 4.36 -5.68
C ASN A 180 -13.32 5.40 -6.68
N SER A 181 -12.01 5.57 -6.80
CA SER A 181 -11.43 6.45 -7.82
C SER A 181 -11.46 5.80 -9.20
N PRO A 182 -11.86 6.49 -10.28
CA PRO A 182 -11.81 5.94 -11.63
C PRO A 182 -10.36 5.73 -12.10
N TRP A 183 -10.15 4.75 -12.99
CA TRP A 183 -8.81 4.47 -13.53
C TRP A 183 -8.14 5.68 -14.19
N SER A 184 -8.92 6.57 -14.82
CA SER A 184 -8.38 7.79 -15.43
C SER A 184 -7.75 8.74 -14.42
N GLU A 185 -8.38 8.93 -13.25
CA GLU A 185 -7.83 9.78 -12.20
C GLU A 185 -6.54 9.19 -11.62
N ILE A 186 -6.48 7.85 -11.49
CA ILE A 186 -5.29 7.14 -11.01
C ILE A 186 -4.15 7.32 -12.02
N ALA A 187 -4.40 7.07 -13.30
CA ALA A 187 -3.40 7.22 -14.35
C ALA A 187 -2.89 8.67 -14.44
N ASP A 188 -3.80 9.66 -14.47
CA ASP A 188 -3.46 11.08 -14.50
C ASP A 188 -2.59 11.50 -13.29
N SER A 189 -2.90 10.98 -12.10
CA SER A 189 -2.16 11.26 -10.87
C SER A 189 -0.74 10.67 -10.92
N LEU A 190 -0.60 9.45 -11.44
CA LEU A 190 0.70 8.78 -11.56
C LEU A 190 1.57 9.44 -12.64
N ASP A 191 0.96 9.90 -13.74
CA ASP A 191 1.65 10.67 -14.78
C ASP A 191 2.11 12.03 -14.26
N ALA A 192 1.24 12.75 -13.56
CA ALA A 192 1.58 14.04 -12.95
C ALA A 192 2.71 13.93 -11.90
N ALA A 193 2.85 12.77 -11.26
CA ALA A 193 3.92 12.48 -10.32
C ALA A 193 5.20 11.96 -10.99
N GLU A 194 5.24 11.81 -12.33
CA GLU A 194 6.33 11.15 -13.06
C GLU A 194 6.67 9.77 -12.48
N ALA A 195 5.64 9.07 -11.98
CA ALA A 195 5.78 7.75 -11.37
C ALA A 195 5.91 6.64 -12.40
N ILE A 196 5.44 6.88 -13.62
CA ILE A 196 5.41 5.96 -14.76
C ILE A 196 6.07 6.63 -15.96
N THR A 197 6.89 5.89 -16.72
CA THR A 197 7.49 6.43 -17.96
C THR A 197 6.46 6.54 -19.08
N ASP A 198 6.75 7.39 -20.07
CA ASP A 198 5.90 7.56 -21.25
C ASP A 198 5.84 6.30 -22.12
N ASP A 199 6.85 5.44 -22.03
CA ASP A 199 7.01 4.17 -22.75
C ASP A 199 6.83 2.93 -21.85
N ALA A 200 6.12 3.09 -20.73
CA ALA A 200 5.89 1.98 -19.83
C ALA A 200 4.98 0.89 -20.41
N GLU A 201 5.29 -0.35 -20.09
CA GLU A 201 4.43 -1.49 -20.39
C GLU A 201 3.31 -1.65 -19.35
N VAL A 202 2.08 -1.77 -19.82
CA VAL A 202 0.90 -1.96 -18.97
C VAL A 202 0.44 -3.40 -19.04
N VAL A 203 0.53 -4.13 -17.94
CA VAL A 203 0.14 -5.55 -17.89
C VAL A 203 -1.18 -5.68 -17.13
N SER A 204 -2.26 -6.08 -17.81
CA SER A 204 -3.57 -6.23 -17.17
C SER A 204 -4.48 -7.20 -17.90
N ASP A 205 -5.66 -7.44 -17.36
CA ASP A 205 -6.75 -8.05 -18.09
C ASP A 205 -7.34 -7.08 -19.15
N ALA A 206 -8.30 -7.56 -19.93
CA ALA A 206 -8.92 -6.79 -21.01
C ALA A 206 -10.03 -5.83 -20.51
N GLU A 207 -9.96 -5.29 -19.31
CA GLU A 207 -10.93 -4.30 -18.84
C GLU A 207 -10.76 -2.98 -19.62
N ASN A 208 -11.76 -2.63 -20.44
CA ASN A 208 -11.68 -1.46 -21.32
C ASN A 208 -11.41 -0.15 -20.58
N SER A 209 -12.00 0.05 -19.40
CA SER A 209 -11.83 1.28 -18.62
C SER A 209 -10.39 1.44 -18.12
N LEU A 210 -9.76 0.34 -17.74
CA LEU A 210 -8.38 0.27 -17.30
C LEU A 210 -7.42 0.48 -18.49
N VAL A 211 -7.59 -0.32 -19.55
CA VAL A 211 -6.74 -0.22 -20.76
C VAL A 211 -6.79 1.19 -21.34
N ASN A 212 -7.98 1.80 -21.47
CA ASN A 212 -8.12 3.15 -22.00
C ASN A 212 -7.52 4.23 -21.10
N ALA A 213 -7.42 4.00 -19.80
CA ALA A 213 -6.82 4.96 -18.87
C ALA A 213 -5.29 4.95 -18.93
N PHE A 214 -4.68 3.78 -19.02
CA PHE A 214 -3.22 3.64 -18.95
C PHE A 214 -2.54 3.60 -20.32
N LYS A 215 -3.22 3.06 -21.36
CA LYS A 215 -2.65 2.99 -22.70
C LYS A 215 -2.61 4.39 -23.34
N THR A 216 -1.44 4.79 -23.79
CA THR A 216 -1.21 6.02 -24.57
C THR A 216 -0.70 5.66 -25.97
N ASN A 217 -0.29 6.66 -26.76
CA ASN A 217 0.35 6.41 -28.06
C ASN A 217 1.75 5.78 -27.94
N THR A 218 2.35 5.84 -26.77
CA THR A 218 3.72 5.38 -26.49
C THR A 218 3.77 4.22 -25.50
N ARG A 219 2.70 3.98 -24.74
CA ARG A 219 2.56 2.86 -23.80
C ARG A 219 1.85 1.71 -24.46
N ASP A 220 2.50 0.57 -24.52
CA ASP A 220 1.89 -0.65 -25.00
C ASP A 220 1.16 -1.41 -23.89
N HIS A 221 0.33 -2.35 -24.28
CA HIS A 221 -0.48 -3.13 -23.36
C HIS A 221 -0.21 -4.62 -23.57
N GLN A 222 0.29 -5.28 -22.54
CA GLN A 222 0.39 -6.73 -22.44
C GLN A 222 -0.88 -7.27 -21.80
N LEU A 223 -1.62 -8.07 -22.54
CA LEU A 223 -2.78 -8.79 -22.01
C LEU A 223 -2.30 -9.93 -21.10
N ASP A 224 -2.91 -10.06 -19.92
CA ASP A 224 -2.64 -11.21 -19.05
C ASP A 224 -2.99 -12.52 -19.73
N LEU A 225 -1.95 -13.30 -20.08
CA LEU A 225 -2.12 -14.55 -20.80
C LEU A 225 -2.86 -15.62 -20.00
N SER A 226 -2.87 -15.54 -18.67
CA SER A 226 -3.61 -16.49 -17.82
C SER A 226 -5.12 -16.33 -18.00
N HIS A 227 -5.58 -15.13 -18.35
CA HIS A 227 -6.99 -14.79 -18.54
C HIS A 227 -7.50 -15.08 -19.96
N VAL A 228 -6.61 -15.20 -20.96
CA VAL A 228 -7.01 -15.43 -22.36
C VAL A 228 -7.86 -16.68 -22.54
N PRO A 229 -7.50 -17.86 -22.03
CA PRO A 229 -8.31 -19.08 -22.19
C PRO A 229 -9.71 -18.95 -21.58
N ARG A 230 -9.80 -18.31 -20.42
CA ARG A 230 -11.07 -18.08 -19.72
C ARG A 230 -11.97 -17.12 -20.50
N THR A 231 -11.43 -15.99 -20.94
CA THR A 231 -12.18 -14.98 -21.70
C THR A 231 -12.62 -15.53 -23.05
N LEU A 232 -11.75 -16.25 -23.76
CA LEU A 232 -12.10 -16.95 -24.99
C LEU A 232 -13.24 -17.94 -24.75
N GLY A 233 -13.20 -18.70 -23.65
CA GLY A 233 -14.25 -19.61 -23.26
C GLY A 233 -15.62 -18.95 -23.08
N TYR A 234 -15.66 -17.77 -22.46
CA TYR A 234 -16.89 -16.97 -22.35
C TYR A 234 -17.39 -16.45 -23.70
N LYS A 235 -16.50 -15.99 -24.60
CA LYS A 235 -16.88 -15.53 -25.93
C LYS A 235 -17.45 -16.67 -26.79
N LEU A 236 -16.81 -17.86 -26.75
CA LEU A 236 -17.30 -19.06 -27.43
C LEU A 236 -18.65 -19.54 -26.88
N TRP A 237 -18.86 -19.42 -25.56
CA TRP A 237 -20.15 -19.73 -24.94
C TRP A 237 -21.22 -18.73 -25.36
N ASP A 238 -20.91 -17.47 -25.42
CA ASP A 238 -21.80 -16.36 -25.84
C ASP A 238 -22.20 -16.45 -27.32
N ASP A 239 -21.32 -16.96 -28.19
CA ASP A 239 -21.60 -17.20 -29.58
C ASP A 239 -22.55 -18.41 -29.78
N GLY A 240 -22.47 -19.41 -28.90
CA GLY A 240 -23.39 -20.52 -28.84
C GLY A 240 -23.39 -21.49 -30.03
N ALA A 241 -22.44 -21.33 -30.98
CA ALA A 241 -22.38 -22.08 -32.21
C ALA A 241 -21.70 -23.45 -32.07
N LEU A 242 -20.80 -23.61 -31.09
CA LEU A 242 -19.92 -24.78 -30.95
C LEU A 242 -20.34 -25.69 -29.78
N SER A 243 -20.07 -27.00 -29.93
CA SER A 243 -20.22 -27.95 -28.86
C SER A 243 -19.23 -27.65 -27.69
N LEU A 244 -19.46 -28.25 -26.52
CA LEU A 244 -18.55 -28.10 -25.40
C LEU A 244 -17.14 -28.67 -25.70
N GLU A 245 -17.10 -29.78 -26.43
CA GLU A 245 -15.86 -30.43 -26.84
C GLU A 245 -15.07 -29.56 -27.80
N ASP A 246 -15.69 -29.02 -28.85
CA ASP A 246 -15.04 -28.12 -29.82
C ASP A 246 -14.51 -26.87 -29.13
N ARG A 247 -15.29 -26.29 -28.21
CA ARG A 247 -14.84 -25.12 -27.42
C ARG A 247 -13.60 -25.43 -26.58
N LYS A 248 -13.55 -26.58 -25.91
CA LYS A 248 -12.38 -26.99 -25.12
C LYS A 248 -11.15 -27.20 -25.98
N GLU A 249 -11.32 -27.79 -27.18
CA GLU A 249 -10.22 -28.01 -28.11
C GLU A 249 -9.60 -26.68 -28.57
N ILE A 250 -10.44 -25.73 -29.01
CA ILE A 250 -10.00 -24.39 -29.42
C ILE A 250 -9.31 -23.65 -28.28
N ILE A 251 -9.88 -23.66 -27.07
CA ILE A 251 -9.27 -23.03 -25.90
C ILE A 251 -7.90 -23.64 -25.60
N SER A 252 -7.79 -24.97 -25.69
CA SER A 252 -6.53 -25.69 -25.45
C SER A 252 -5.48 -25.39 -26.51
N GLU A 253 -5.90 -25.25 -27.78
CA GLU A 253 -5.00 -24.89 -28.88
C GLU A 253 -4.43 -23.48 -28.67
N VAL A 254 -5.26 -22.47 -28.43
CA VAL A 254 -4.82 -21.09 -28.20
C VAL A 254 -3.94 -21.01 -26.93
N ALA A 255 -4.35 -21.62 -25.83
CA ALA A 255 -3.56 -21.68 -24.61
C ALA A 255 -2.18 -22.35 -24.84
N GLY A 256 -2.14 -23.42 -25.62
CA GLY A 256 -0.92 -24.12 -26.01
C GLY A 256 0.04 -23.23 -26.79
N GLU A 257 -0.46 -22.49 -27.77
CA GLU A 257 0.36 -21.56 -28.56
C GLU A 257 0.98 -20.45 -27.71
N LEU A 258 0.19 -19.81 -26.83
CA LEU A 258 0.68 -18.79 -25.92
C LEU A 258 1.70 -19.34 -24.91
N PHE A 259 1.47 -20.57 -24.41
CA PHE A 259 2.42 -21.26 -23.54
C PHE A 259 3.72 -21.59 -24.25
N HIS A 260 3.68 -22.00 -25.53
CA HIS A 260 4.87 -22.24 -26.33
C HIS A 260 5.64 -20.95 -26.61
N LEU A 261 4.96 -19.82 -26.85
CA LEU A 261 5.60 -18.52 -26.98
C LEU A 261 6.33 -18.14 -25.70
N LYS A 262 5.64 -18.22 -24.56
CA LYS A 262 6.20 -17.95 -23.24
C LYS A 262 7.47 -18.80 -22.99
N ASN A 263 7.40 -20.10 -23.23
CA ASN A 263 8.55 -21.00 -23.04
C ASN A 263 9.72 -20.67 -24.00
N SER A 264 9.41 -20.20 -25.20
CA SER A 264 10.44 -19.75 -26.14
C SER A 264 11.18 -18.52 -25.63
N VAL A 265 10.45 -17.53 -25.10
CA VAL A 265 11.05 -16.35 -24.49
C VAL A 265 11.94 -16.73 -23.30
N GLU A 266 11.42 -17.52 -22.35
CA GLU A 266 12.18 -17.96 -21.18
C GLU A 266 13.45 -18.72 -21.52
N LYS A 267 13.42 -19.49 -22.61
CA LYS A 267 14.57 -20.27 -23.05
C LYS A 267 15.61 -19.43 -23.78
N HIS A 268 15.19 -18.59 -24.71
CA HIS A 268 16.07 -17.95 -25.68
C HIS A 268 16.53 -16.55 -25.28
N ARG A 269 15.75 -15.82 -24.43
CA ARG A 269 16.13 -14.47 -23.96
C ARG A 269 17.45 -14.47 -23.16
N PRO A 270 17.72 -15.40 -22.20
CA PRO A 270 18.98 -15.40 -21.46
C PRO A 270 20.21 -15.63 -22.35
N GLU A 271 20.04 -16.32 -23.47
CA GLU A 271 21.08 -16.61 -24.44
C GLU A 271 21.17 -15.55 -25.55
N ALA A 272 20.36 -14.48 -25.49
CA ALA A 272 20.23 -13.44 -26.52
C ALA A 272 19.90 -13.98 -27.92
N GLU A 273 19.19 -15.09 -28.00
CA GLU A 273 18.75 -15.72 -29.26
C GLU A 273 17.46 -15.07 -29.79
N TYR A 274 17.46 -13.75 -29.95
CA TYR A 274 16.28 -12.96 -30.33
C TYR A 274 15.64 -13.34 -31.66
N SER A 275 16.40 -13.89 -32.61
CA SER A 275 15.85 -14.41 -33.87
C SER A 275 14.89 -15.58 -33.67
N ALA A 276 15.19 -16.47 -32.71
CA ALA A 276 14.32 -17.60 -32.37
C ALA A 276 13.02 -17.13 -31.71
N ILE A 277 13.08 -16.06 -30.89
CA ILE A 277 11.89 -15.43 -30.28
C ILE A 277 11.03 -14.81 -31.38
N ARG A 278 11.60 -14.02 -32.30
CA ARG A 278 10.86 -13.39 -33.42
C ARG A 278 10.17 -14.42 -34.29
N GLU A 279 10.90 -15.49 -34.69
CA GLU A 279 10.30 -16.58 -35.46
C GLU A 279 9.09 -17.20 -34.71
N ARG A 280 9.21 -17.36 -33.38
CA ARG A 280 8.11 -17.91 -32.57
C ARG A 280 6.94 -16.94 -32.46
N ILE A 281 7.18 -15.63 -32.35
CA ILE A 281 6.13 -14.60 -32.40
C ILE A 281 5.34 -14.71 -33.69
N ASP A 282 6.01 -14.72 -34.84
CA ASP A 282 5.38 -14.82 -36.17
C ASP A 282 4.54 -16.10 -36.25
N GLN A 283 5.07 -17.25 -35.85
CA GLN A 283 4.33 -18.52 -35.83
C GLN A 283 3.09 -18.46 -34.93
N THR A 284 3.19 -17.80 -33.76
CA THR A 284 2.07 -17.66 -32.83
C THR A 284 0.99 -16.74 -33.40
N LYS A 285 1.39 -15.58 -33.97
CA LYS A 285 0.46 -14.67 -34.66
C LYS A 285 -0.28 -15.37 -35.78
N ASP A 286 0.44 -16.04 -36.69
CA ASP A 286 -0.17 -16.77 -37.82
C ASP A 286 -1.19 -17.85 -37.36
N ARG A 287 -0.89 -18.55 -36.29
CA ARG A 287 -1.79 -19.61 -35.77
C ARG A 287 -3.04 -19.03 -35.11
N ILE A 288 -2.89 -17.98 -34.31
CA ILE A 288 -4.04 -17.31 -33.66
C ILE A 288 -4.92 -16.64 -34.70
N GLU A 289 -4.36 -15.98 -35.72
CA GLU A 289 -5.12 -15.41 -36.84
C GLU A 289 -5.88 -16.47 -37.62
N LYS A 290 -5.24 -17.62 -37.88
CA LYS A 290 -5.90 -18.75 -38.53
C LYS A 290 -7.04 -19.29 -37.69
N THR A 291 -6.86 -19.43 -36.38
CA THR A 291 -7.92 -19.86 -35.45
C THR A 291 -9.06 -18.85 -35.43
N ALA A 292 -8.78 -17.56 -35.40
CA ALA A 292 -9.78 -16.52 -35.48
C ALA A 292 -10.58 -16.57 -36.78
N TRP A 293 -9.89 -16.74 -37.91
CA TRP A 293 -10.58 -16.92 -39.22
C TRP A 293 -11.48 -18.17 -39.25
N GLN A 294 -11.02 -19.29 -38.70
CA GLN A 294 -11.84 -20.51 -38.59
C GLN A 294 -13.10 -20.27 -37.73
N LEU A 295 -12.97 -19.52 -36.62
CA LEU A 295 -14.08 -19.18 -35.74
C LEU A 295 -15.14 -18.32 -36.44
N GLU A 296 -14.74 -17.41 -37.33
CA GLU A 296 -15.69 -16.67 -38.17
C GLU A 296 -16.50 -17.60 -39.07
N GLN A 297 -15.82 -18.60 -39.72
CA GLN A 297 -16.50 -19.57 -40.56
C GLN A 297 -17.45 -20.49 -39.78
N LEU A 298 -17.15 -20.73 -38.50
CA LEU A 298 -17.93 -21.52 -37.56
C LEU A 298 -19.02 -20.71 -36.84
N SER A 299 -19.34 -19.51 -37.30
CA SER A 299 -20.34 -18.62 -36.72
C SER A 299 -20.05 -18.23 -35.24
N SER A 300 -18.78 -18.05 -34.93
CA SER A 300 -18.32 -17.61 -33.59
C SER A 300 -17.61 -16.24 -33.66
N PRO A 301 -18.33 -15.15 -34.07
CA PRO A 301 -17.70 -13.88 -34.36
C PRO A 301 -17.19 -13.12 -33.15
N LYS A 302 -17.77 -13.30 -31.94
CA LYS A 302 -17.29 -12.66 -30.72
C LYS A 302 -15.92 -13.23 -30.32
N ALA A 303 -15.76 -14.54 -30.40
CA ALA A 303 -14.50 -15.22 -30.13
C ALA A 303 -13.42 -14.87 -31.17
N ALA A 304 -13.80 -14.82 -32.46
CA ALA A 304 -12.90 -14.38 -33.53
C ALA A 304 -12.40 -12.96 -33.33
N SER A 305 -13.34 -12.02 -33.10
CA SER A 305 -13.01 -10.61 -32.82
C SER A 305 -12.14 -10.42 -31.59
N TYR A 306 -12.35 -11.22 -30.53
CA TYR A 306 -11.51 -11.18 -29.35
C TYR A 306 -10.06 -11.58 -29.64
N LEU A 307 -9.85 -12.66 -30.40
CA LEU A 307 -8.51 -13.10 -30.78
C LEU A 307 -7.81 -12.09 -31.71
N GLN A 308 -8.51 -11.59 -32.72
CA GLN A 308 -7.96 -10.61 -33.67
C GLN A 308 -7.63 -9.28 -32.97
N GLY A 309 -8.55 -8.76 -32.15
CA GLY A 309 -8.37 -7.46 -31.49
C GLY A 309 -7.37 -7.50 -30.33
N GLY A 310 -7.12 -8.68 -29.73
CA GLY A 310 -6.16 -8.84 -28.62
C GLY A 310 -4.80 -9.34 -29.04
N LEU A 311 -4.58 -9.70 -30.33
CA LEU A 311 -3.40 -10.44 -30.76
C LEU A 311 -2.10 -9.71 -30.44
N ASP A 312 -1.98 -8.43 -30.77
CA ASP A 312 -0.78 -7.65 -30.48
C ASP A 312 -0.51 -7.61 -28.97
N SER A 313 -1.54 -7.33 -28.18
CA SER A 313 -1.42 -7.33 -26.70
C SER A 313 -1.12 -8.70 -26.10
N MET A 314 -1.35 -9.82 -26.78
CA MET A 314 -0.96 -11.14 -26.32
C MET A 314 0.52 -11.45 -26.51
N VAL A 315 1.21 -10.74 -27.39
CA VAL A 315 2.62 -11.00 -27.73
C VAL A 315 3.59 -9.89 -27.32
N THR A 316 3.09 -8.76 -26.81
CA THR A 316 3.91 -7.61 -26.38
C THR A 316 5.09 -8.03 -25.52
N PHE A 317 4.90 -8.88 -24.51
CA PHE A 317 5.98 -9.36 -23.63
C PHE A 317 7.12 -10.06 -24.40
N ALA A 318 6.77 -10.71 -25.51
CA ALA A 318 7.76 -11.42 -26.34
C ALA A 318 8.45 -10.46 -27.31
N GLU A 319 7.74 -9.46 -27.80
CA GLU A 319 8.30 -8.40 -28.64
C GLU A 319 9.32 -7.59 -27.84
N GLU A 320 8.95 -7.12 -26.63
CA GLU A 320 9.84 -6.43 -25.69
C GLU A 320 11.08 -7.29 -25.31
N ALA A 321 10.89 -8.59 -25.16
CA ALA A 321 12.01 -9.50 -24.91
C ALA A 321 13.04 -9.50 -26.05
N THR A 322 12.65 -9.21 -27.31
CA THR A 322 13.58 -9.11 -28.44
C THR A 322 14.39 -7.83 -28.44
N ASP A 323 13.95 -6.82 -27.71
CA ASP A 323 14.65 -5.53 -27.51
C ASP A 323 15.43 -5.50 -26.18
N GLY A 324 15.40 -6.64 -25.47
CA GLY A 324 16.17 -6.86 -24.25
C GLY A 324 15.40 -6.56 -22.95
N PHE A 325 14.15 -6.09 -23.04
CA PHE A 325 13.33 -5.81 -21.87
C PHE A 325 12.60 -7.07 -21.38
N GLU A 326 12.32 -7.12 -20.09
CA GLU A 326 11.53 -8.19 -19.48
C GLU A 326 10.20 -7.64 -18.99
N VAL A 327 9.14 -8.00 -19.68
CA VAL A 327 7.78 -7.66 -19.31
C VAL A 327 7.08 -8.93 -18.79
N PRO A 328 6.37 -8.88 -17.65
CA PRO A 328 5.59 -10.00 -17.18
C PRO A 328 4.50 -10.38 -18.21
N TRP A 329 4.35 -11.65 -18.48
CA TRP A 329 3.29 -12.19 -19.36
C TRP A 329 1.94 -12.36 -18.63
N THR A 330 1.89 -12.10 -17.31
CA THR A 330 0.68 -12.17 -16.45
C THR A 330 0.66 -11.09 -15.40
N SER A 331 -0.54 -10.77 -14.93
CA SER A 331 -0.80 -9.86 -13.80
C SER A 331 -0.68 -10.54 -12.42
N ASN A 332 -0.14 -11.75 -12.33
CA ASN A 332 0.04 -12.50 -11.07
C ASN A 332 0.60 -11.68 -9.88
N PRO A 333 1.51 -10.71 -10.08
CA PRO A 333 1.98 -9.88 -8.98
C PRO A 333 0.87 -9.10 -8.27
N VAL A 334 -0.02 -8.47 -9.05
CA VAL A 334 -1.13 -7.71 -8.49
C VAL A 334 -2.25 -8.64 -7.98
N GLU A 335 -2.48 -9.78 -8.62
CA GLU A 335 -3.43 -10.79 -8.11
C GLU A 335 -3.05 -11.29 -6.71
N ARG A 336 -1.75 -11.45 -6.42
CA ARG A 336 -1.27 -11.77 -5.08
C ARG A 336 -1.54 -10.65 -4.08
N ALA A 337 -1.37 -9.39 -4.48
CA ALA A 337 -1.75 -8.24 -3.67
C ALA A 337 -3.27 -8.21 -3.42
N MET A 338 -4.08 -8.51 -4.44
CA MET A 338 -5.53 -8.68 -4.28
C MET A 338 -5.89 -9.84 -3.35
N GLY A 339 -5.05 -10.86 -3.27
CA GLY A 339 -5.15 -11.94 -2.28
C GLY A 339 -5.04 -11.42 -0.84
N GLU A 340 -4.18 -10.44 -0.56
CA GLU A 340 -4.08 -9.79 0.76
C GLU A 340 -5.33 -8.93 1.04
N VAL A 341 -5.84 -8.20 0.04
CA VAL A 341 -7.13 -7.50 0.14
C VAL A 341 -8.25 -8.48 0.50
N ALA A 342 -8.33 -9.60 -0.22
CA ALA A 342 -9.38 -10.61 0.01
C ALA A 342 -9.31 -11.21 1.42
N LYS A 343 -8.11 -11.58 1.88
CA LYS A 343 -7.92 -12.15 3.24
C LYS A 343 -8.38 -11.18 4.33
N ARG A 344 -8.12 -9.87 4.13
CA ARG A 344 -8.34 -8.86 5.16
C ARG A 344 -9.71 -8.19 5.07
N CYS A 345 -10.26 -8.01 3.87
CA CYS A 345 -11.39 -7.11 3.65
C CYS A 345 -12.64 -7.76 3.06
N LYS A 346 -12.54 -8.95 2.43
CA LYS A 346 -13.64 -9.57 1.66
C LYS A 346 -14.41 -10.67 2.41
N ARG A 347 -14.52 -10.61 3.72
CA ARG A 347 -15.36 -11.57 4.45
C ARG A 347 -16.80 -11.07 4.50
N ASP A 348 -17.78 -11.94 4.30
CA ASP A 348 -19.21 -11.65 4.18
C ASP A 348 -19.80 -10.77 5.28
N TRP A 349 -19.20 -10.79 6.48
CA TRP A 349 -19.64 -9.99 7.62
C TRP A 349 -18.87 -8.68 7.80
N MET A 350 -17.89 -8.38 6.92
CA MET A 350 -17.11 -7.13 6.93
C MET A 350 -17.72 -6.13 5.98
N GLN A 351 -18.03 -4.98 6.51
CA GLN A 351 -18.47 -3.81 5.76
C GLN A 351 -17.57 -2.63 6.13
N TRP A 352 -17.26 -1.81 5.16
CA TRP A 352 -16.26 -0.76 5.27
C TRP A 352 -16.84 0.60 4.91
N SER A 353 -16.39 1.64 5.63
CA SER A 353 -16.45 3.00 5.09
C SER A 353 -15.34 3.17 4.06
N GLU A 354 -15.53 4.05 3.09
CA GLU A 354 -14.54 4.36 2.07
C GLU A 354 -13.18 4.72 2.69
N GLU A 355 -13.14 5.70 3.58
CA GLU A 355 -11.91 6.13 4.26
C GLU A 355 -11.26 5.02 5.10
N GLY A 356 -12.07 4.23 5.80
CA GLY A 356 -11.56 3.13 6.63
C GLY A 356 -10.96 2.01 5.80
N LEU A 357 -11.52 1.73 4.63
CA LEU A 357 -10.99 0.77 3.68
C LEU A 357 -9.70 1.29 3.04
N ASP A 358 -9.72 2.50 2.50
CA ASP A 358 -8.58 3.11 1.84
C ASP A 358 -7.34 3.15 2.75
N THR A 359 -7.47 3.73 3.93
CA THR A 359 -6.35 3.85 4.87
C THR A 359 -5.80 2.50 5.35
N LEU A 360 -6.67 1.49 5.53
CA LEU A 360 -6.23 0.15 5.88
C LEU A 360 -5.48 -0.53 4.72
N LEU A 361 -5.98 -0.39 3.50
CA LEU A 361 -5.36 -0.98 2.32
C LEU A 361 -4.01 -0.36 2.01
N GLN A 362 -3.86 0.95 2.18
CA GLN A 362 -2.55 1.62 2.09
C GLN A 362 -1.52 0.95 3.01
N LEU A 363 -1.87 0.72 4.28
CA LEU A 363 -0.99 0.05 5.24
C LEU A 363 -0.72 -1.42 4.86
N THR A 364 -1.77 -2.16 4.50
CA THR A 364 -1.68 -3.60 4.22
C THR A 364 -0.85 -3.86 2.97
N LEU A 365 -1.12 -3.13 1.89
CA LEU A 365 -0.47 -3.34 0.60
C LEU A 365 0.96 -2.77 0.57
N THR A 366 1.20 -1.63 1.22
CA THR A 366 2.56 -1.13 1.38
C THR A 366 3.41 -2.12 2.19
N LYS A 367 2.87 -2.67 3.29
CA LYS A 367 3.55 -3.72 4.06
C LYS A 367 3.87 -4.96 3.22
N TYR A 368 2.97 -5.34 2.31
CA TYR A 368 3.11 -6.50 1.44
C TYR A 368 4.13 -6.28 0.32
N ALA A 369 3.99 -5.21 -0.45
CA ALA A 369 4.76 -4.97 -1.66
C ALA A 369 6.02 -4.12 -1.42
N ASN A 370 5.99 -3.23 -0.42
CA ASN A 370 7.10 -2.32 -0.08
C ASN A 370 7.47 -2.44 1.41
N PRO A 371 7.89 -3.62 1.90
CA PRO A 371 8.17 -3.81 3.33
C PRO A 371 9.27 -2.89 3.87
N ASP A 372 10.17 -2.43 3.01
CA ASP A 372 11.21 -1.47 3.39
C ASP A 372 10.63 -0.08 3.62
N TYR A 373 9.75 0.40 2.74
CA TYR A 373 9.04 1.67 2.93
C TYR A 373 8.14 1.63 4.17
N TYR A 374 7.46 0.52 4.38
CA TYR A 374 6.64 0.34 5.58
C TYR A 374 7.47 0.42 6.86
N ARG A 375 8.65 -0.22 6.89
CA ARG A 375 9.58 -0.15 8.03
C ARG A 375 10.14 1.27 8.21
N GLU A 376 10.61 1.89 7.14
CA GLU A 376 11.15 3.26 7.15
C GLU A 376 10.11 4.25 7.70
N PHE A 377 8.85 4.15 7.24
CA PHE A 377 7.75 4.97 7.73
C PHE A 377 7.55 4.80 9.24
N PHE A 378 7.51 3.57 9.75
CA PHE A 378 7.33 3.35 11.18
C PHE A 378 8.56 3.75 11.99
N ASP A 379 9.76 3.60 11.47
CA ASP A 379 10.97 4.09 12.09
C ASP A 379 10.97 5.63 12.19
N GLU A 380 10.59 6.34 11.14
CA GLU A 380 10.41 7.79 11.19
C GLU A 380 9.29 8.19 12.15
N PHE A 381 8.16 7.50 12.10
CA PHE A 381 7.02 7.72 12.99
C PHE A 381 7.39 7.53 14.46
N LEU A 382 8.18 6.50 14.77
CA LEU A 382 8.70 6.24 16.12
C LEU A 382 9.85 7.18 16.50
N GLN A 383 10.76 7.50 15.57
CA GLN A 383 11.91 8.36 15.80
C GLN A 383 11.50 9.81 16.08
N ARG A 384 10.44 10.33 15.45
CA ARG A 384 9.88 11.64 15.81
C ARG A 384 9.50 11.72 17.29
N SER A 385 9.20 10.57 17.93
CA SER A 385 8.97 10.48 19.36
C SER A 385 10.26 10.30 20.19
N THR A 386 11.37 9.93 19.53
CA THR A 386 12.65 9.59 20.20
C THR A 386 13.78 10.58 19.91
N GLN A 387 13.57 11.60 19.07
CA GLN A 387 14.59 12.60 18.75
C GLN A 387 15.13 13.36 19.97
N ASN A 388 14.44 13.28 21.09
CA ASN A 388 14.93 13.73 22.37
C ASN A 388 15.42 12.54 23.20
N LYS A 389 16.55 11.95 22.84
CA LYS A 389 17.21 10.91 23.64
C LYS A 389 17.66 11.46 24.98
N MET A 390 16.78 11.43 25.97
CA MET A 390 17.21 11.59 27.37
C MET A 390 17.85 10.28 27.81
N ARG A 391 19.15 10.29 28.10
CA ARG A 391 19.79 9.22 28.87
C ARG A 391 19.27 9.32 30.30
N CYS A 392 18.18 8.62 30.60
CA CYS A 392 17.79 8.41 32.00
C CYS A 392 18.67 7.30 32.59
N SER A 393 19.59 7.62 33.47
CA SER A 393 20.17 6.63 34.34
C SER A 393 19.16 6.33 35.46
N VAL A 394 18.52 5.17 35.39
CA VAL A 394 17.69 4.66 36.50
C VAL A 394 18.63 3.98 37.47
N SER A 395 18.94 4.63 38.59
CA SER A 395 19.56 3.95 39.73
C SER A 395 18.44 3.22 40.50
N VAL A 396 18.37 1.91 40.35
CA VAL A 396 17.55 1.06 41.24
C VAL A 396 18.31 0.89 42.55
N THR A 397 17.91 1.61 43.56
CA THR A 397 18.34 1.34 44.93
C THR A 397 17.48 0.17 45.42
N ALA A 398 18.02 -1.04 45.43
CA ALA A 398 17.42 -2.13 46.17
C ALA A 398 17.49 -1.75 47.67
N ASN A 399 16.36 -1.45 48.28
CA ASN A 399 16.24 -1.43 49.70
C ASN A 399 16.39 -2.90 50.17
N GLY A 400 17.57 -3.23 50.68
CA GLY A 400 17.80 -4.49 51.38
C GLY A 400 16.89 -4.57 52.59
N GLY A 401 15.80 -5.30 52.46
CA GLY A 401 15.08 -5.82 53.60
C GLY A 401 15.91 -6.98 54.15
N GLU A 402 16.45 -6.82 55.33
CA GLU A 402 16.98 -7.94 56.12
C GLU A 402 15.87 -8.95 56.35
N LEU A 403 16.18 -10.23 56.09
CA LEU A 403 15.42 -11.38 56.55
C LEU A 403 15.53 -11.57 58.06
#